data_c32fe2cfb2929b75a616712a05d6db22
#
_entry.id   c32fe2cfb2929b75a616712a05d6db22
#
_cell.length_a   1.000
_cell.length_b   1.000
_cell.length_c   1.000
_cell.angle_alpha   90.00
_cell.angle_beta   90.00
_cell.angle_gamma   90.00
#
_symmetry.space_group_name_H-M   'P 1'
#
loop_
_entity.id
_entity.type
_entity.pdbx_description
1 polymer ?
#
loop_
_entity_poly.entity_id
_entity_poly.type
_entity_poly.pdbx_seq_one_letter_code
_entity_poly.pdbx_strand_id
1 'polypeptide(L)'
;MSDTESAAARSYAEICLRSFGTGHDMDHTLRVAANADRLCSAIPGSDRLTVITAAFLHDIGRPVEHYCRGKACHAQVGAELVREYLKTRSAFSDAQREEIVNAVARHRYRGKLRPVTLTDQILFDADKLDSLGAVGLGRAFLFAGACNSRLHNTAEEALAGEAYGREGSGIHCCRGALERRCVCLSAEICSG
;
A
#
# COMPACT_ATOMS: atom_id res chain seq x y z
N MET A 1 -14.07 -0.34 21.44
CA MET A 1 -14.75 -0.22 20.12
C MET A 1 -13.74 -0.08 18.97
N SER A 2 -12.72 0.81 19.05
CA SER A 2 -11.72 0.95 17.98
C SER A 2 -10.95 -0.34 17.66
N ASP A 3 -10.52 -1.07 18.68
CA ASP A 3 -9.74 -2.30 18.51
C ASP A 3 -10.56 -3.45 17.90
N THR A 4 -11.87 -3.49 18.15
CA THR A 4 -12.78 -4.50 17.58
C THR A 4 -12.93 -4.32 16.06
N GLU A 5 -13.06 -3.08 15.57
CA GLU A 5 -13.21 -2.81 14.12
C GLU A 5 -11.90 -3.03 13.37
N SER A 6 -10.77 -2.64 13.96
CA SER A 6 -9.45 -2.93 13.38
C SER A 6 -9.19 -4.45 13.30
N ALA A 7 -9.58 -5.20 14.33
CA ALA A 7 -9.50 -6.67 14.34
C ALA A 7 -10.40 -7.30 13.28
N ALA A 8 -11.61 -6.77 13.10
CA ALA A 8 -12.55 -7.24 12.07
C ALA A 8 -12.02 -6.96 10.65
N ALA A 9 -11.43 -5.77 10.42
CA ALA A 9 -10.80 -5.42 9.15
C ALA A 9 -9.61 -6.34 8.85
N ARG A 10 -8.78 -6.61 9.86
CA ARG A 10 -7.68 -7.58 9.77
C ARG A 10 -8.18 -8.97 9.37
N SER A 11 -9.19 -9.50 10.08
CA SER A 11 -9.74 -10.82 9.77
C SER A 11 -10.32 -10.90 8.36
N TYR A 12 -10.96 -9.84 7.89
CA TYR A 12 -11.46 -9.76 6.51
C TYR A 12 -10.32 -9.77 5.49
N ALA A 13 -9.25 -8.99 5.73
CA ALA A 13 -8.06 -9.01 4.89
C ALA A 13 -7.39 -10.39 4.86
N GLU A 14 -7.29 -11.09 6.01
CA GLU A 14 -6.77 -12.46 6.10
C GLU A 14 -7.56 -13.44 5.22
N ILE A 15 -8.89 -13.31 5.17
CA ILE A 15 -9.74 -14.12 4.29
C ILE A 15 -9.46 -13.80 2.82
N CYS A 16 -9.42 -12.52 2.45
CA CYS A 16 -9.20 -12.09 1.07
C CYS A 16 -7.82 -12.49 0.54
N LEU A 17 -6.79 -12.44 1.39
CA LEU A 17 -5.38 -12.66 1.00
C LEU A 17 -4.88 -14.09 1.29
N ARG A 18 -5.72 -14.98 1.81
CA ARG A 18 -5.33 -16.33 2.31
C ARG A 18 -4.46 -17.13 1.35
N SER A 19 -4.69 -17.03 0.06
CA SER A 19 -3.98 -17.80 -0.98
C SER A 19 -3.06 -16.94 -1.82
N PHE A 20 -2.73 -15.73 -1.34
CA PHE A 20 -1.95 -14.78 -2.10
C PHE A 20 -0.58 -14.57 -1.45
N GLY A 21 0.51 -14.93 -2.14
CA GLY A 21 1.87 -15.02 -1.57
C GLY A 21 2.95 -14.35 -2.39
N THR A 22 2.66 -13.33 -3.20
CA THR A 22 3.65 -12.67 -4.07
C THR A 22 4.29 -11.43 -3.46
N GLY A 23 4.52 -11.42 -2.13
CA GLY A 23 5.11 -10.27 -1.43
C GLY A 23 4.10 -9.15 -1.12
N HIS A 24 2.83 -9.33 -1.47
CA HIS A 24 1.66 -8.53 -1.06
C HIS A 24 0.68 -9.43 -0.31
N ASP A 25 1.21 -10.15 0.65
CA ASP A 25 0.52 -11.09 1.52
C ASP A 25 0.09 -10.42 2.84
N MET A 26 -0.43 -11.24 3.75
CA MET A 26 -0.86 -10.74 5.06
C MET A 26 0.32 -10.19 5.89
N ASP A 27 1.52 -10.72 5.72
CA ASP A 27 2.72 -10.22 6.43
C ASP A 27 3.06 -8.79 5.99
N HIS A 28 2.95 -8.48 4.69
CA HIS A 28 3.04 -7.11 4.18
C HIS A 28 1.96 -6.21 4.81
N THR A 29 0.71 -6.66 4.78
CA THR A 29 -0.42 -5.90 5.34
C THR A 29 -0.22 -5.59 6.83
N LEU A 30 0.28 -6.54 7.61
CA LEU A 30 0.60 -6.34 9.03
C LEU A 30 1.70 -5.30 9.24
N ARG A 31 2.75 -5.31 8.42
CA ARG A 31 3.82 -4.30 8.51
C ARG A 31 3.34 -2.91 8.10
N VAL A 32 2.50 -2.83 7.06
CA VAL A 32 1.88 -1.55 6.65
C VAL A 32 0.99 -1.00 7.76
N ALA A 33 0.16 -1.84 8.40
CA ALA A 33 -0.65 -1.41 9.54
C ALA A 33 0.21 -0.94 10.73
N ALA A 34 1.33 -1.61 11.03
CA ALA A 34 2.25 -1.19 12.07
C ALA A 34 2.96 0.14 11.73
N ASN A 35 3.34 0.36 10.47
CA ASN A 35 3.90 1.63 10.02
C ASN A 35 2.86 2.75 10.12
N ALA A 36 1.62 2.49 9.68
CA ALA A 36 0.52 3.44 9.79
C ALA A 36 0.24 3.84 11.25
N ASP A 37 0.29 2.89 12.18
CA ASP A 37 0.11 3.14 13.61
C ASP A 37 1.20 4.05 14.18
N ARG A 38 2.46 3.82 13.80
CA ARG A 38 3.58 4.69 14.18
C ARG A 38 3.43 6.10 13.62
N LEU A 39 3.02 6.23 12.35
CA LEU A 39 2.78 7.53 11.74
C LEU A 39 1.61 8.26 12.41
N CYS A 40 0.49 7.58 12.71
CA CYS A 40 -0.61 8.17 13.47
C CYS A 40 -0.18 8.67 14.84
N SER A 41 0.71 7.95 15.53
CA SER A 41 1.23 8.36 16.84
C SER A 41 2.12 9.61 16.76
N ALA A 42 2.76 9.85 15.62
CA ALA A 42 3.64 11.00 15.39
C ALA A 42 2.93 12.21 14.80
N ILE A 43 1.76 12.02 14.17
CA ILE A 43 1.07 13.06 13.39
C ILE A 43 -0.24 13.46 14.08
N PRO A 44 -0.30 14.67 14.68
CA PRO A 44 -1.53 15.16 15.31
C PRO A 44 -2.69 15.26 14.31
N GLY A 45 -3.90 15.00 14.79
CA GLY A 45 -5.13 15.12 13.99
C GLY A 45 -5.44 13.92 13.10
N SER A 46 -4.60 12.87 13.10
CA SER A 46 -4.90 11.62 12.39
C SER A 46 -6.03 10.86 13.09
N ASP A 47 -6.99 10.35 12.32
CA ASP A 47 -7.98 9.39 12.81
C ASP A 47 -7.40 7.98 12.72
N ARG A 48 -6.80 7.53 13.83
CA ARG A 48 -6.12 6.24 13.93
C ARG A 48 -7.01 5.07 13.52
N LEU A 49 -8.31 5.07 13.89
CA LEU A 49 -9.21 3.98 13.53
C LEU A 49 -9.42 3.91 12.01
N THR A 50 -9.68 5.05 11.38
CA THR A 50 -9.86 5.17 9.93
C THR A 50 -8.60 4.74 9.18
N VAL A 51 -7.43 5.24 9.60
CA VAL A 51 -6.14 4.91 8.97
C VAL A 51 -5.79 3.43 9.09
N ILE A 52 -5.90 2.84 10.29
CA ILE A 52 -5.54 1.43 10.51
C ILE A 52 -6.51 0.50 9.77
N THR A 53 -7.80 0.85 9.72
CA THR A 53 -8.77 0.10 8.92
C THR A 53 -8.41 0.14 7.44
N ALA A 54 -8.08 1.31 6.90
CA ALA A 54 -7.62 1.45 5.52
C ALA A 54 -6.33 0.67 5.26
N ALA A 55 -5.39 0.65 6.21
CA ALA A 55 -4.13 -0.09 6.11
C ALA A 55 -4.35 -1.61 6.05
N PHE A 56 -5.28 -2.17 6.82
CA PHE A 56 -5.62 -3.60 6.68
C PHE A 56 -6.29 -3.93 5.35
N LEU A 57 -7.06 -3.02 4.79
CA LEU A 57 -7.89 -3.28 3.61
C LEU A 57 -7.25 -2.84 2.28
N HIS A 58 -6.07 -2.18 2.28
CA HIS A 58 -5.54 -1.51 1.09
C HIS A 58 -5.28 -2.44 -0.10
N ASP A 59 -4.82 -3.66 0.15
CA ASP A 59 -4.38 -4.60 -0.88
C ASP A 59 -5.35 -5.78 -1.11
N ILE A 60 -6.59 -5.77 -0.54
CA ILE A 60 -7.56 -6.87 -0.71
C ILE A 60 -8.00 -7.08 -2.16
N GLY A 61 -7.76 -6.12 -3.04
CA GLY A 61 -8.00 -6.24 -4.48
C GLY A 61 -6.89 -6.96 -5.27
N ARG A 62 -5.73 -7.27 -4.64
CA ARG A 62 -4.60 -7.93 -5.31
C ARG A 62 -4.93 -9.29 -5.92
N PRO A 63 -5.68 -10.18 -5.26
CA PRO A 63 -6.05 -11.46 -5.87
C PRO A 63 -6.82 -11.28 -7.19
N VAL A 64 -7.70 -10.29 -7.25
CA VAL A 64 -8.46 -9.98 -8.48
C VAL A 64 -7.54 -9.43 -9.58
N GLU A 65 -6.65 -8.49 -9.26
CA GLU A 65 -5.65 -7.97 -10.23
C GLU A 65 -4.80 -9.12 -10.80
N HIS A 66 -4.35 -10.03 -9.94
CA HIS A 66 -3.56 -11.19 -10.33
C HIS A 66 -4.36 -12.13 -11.24
N TYR A 67 -5.57 -12.51 -10.84
CA TYR A 67 -6.46 -13.37 -11.65
C TYR A 67 -6.76 -12.75 -13.02
N CYS A 68 -7.00 -11.44 -13.09
CA CYS A 68 -7.23 -10.69 -14.32
C CYS A 68 -5.95 -10.35 -15.08
N ARG A 69 -4.77 -10.83 -14.64
CA ARG A 69 -3.46 -10.55 -15.26
C ARG A 69 -3.21 -9.05 -15.46
N GLY A 70 -3.50 -8.26 -14.45
CA GLY A 70 -3.28 -6.81 -14.45
C GLY A 70 -4.30 -5.98 -15.23
N LYS A 71 -5.34 -6.59 -15.82
CA LYS A 71 -6.40 -5.84 -16.52
C LYS A 71 -7.28 -5.00 -15.58
N ALA A 72 -7.37 -5.38 -14.31
CA ALA A 72 -8.07 -4.62 -13.28
C ALA A 72 -7.04 -4.06 -12.28
N CYS A 73 -7.21 -2.81 -11.87
CA CYS A 73 -6.34 -2.17 -10.89
C CYS A 73 -6.75 -2.60 -9.47
N HIS A 74 -5.84 -3.22 -8.70
CA HIS A 74 -6.13 -3.68 -7.34
C HIS A 74 -6.65 -2.58 -6.42
N ALA A 75 -6.16 -1.34 -6.55
CA ALA A 75 -6.59 -0.24 -5.71
C ALA A 75 -8.06 0.16 -6.00
N GLN A 76 -8.47 0.14 -7.27
CA GLN A 76 -9.86 0.43 -7.65
C GLN A 76 -10.80 -0.71 -7.25
N VAL A 77 -10.44 -1.95 -7.56
CA VAL A 77 -11.21 -3.13 -7.14
C VAL A 77 -11.26 -3.22 -5.61
N GLY A 78 -10.13 -2.98 -4.93
CA GLY A 78 -10.05 -2.95 -3.48
C GLY A 78 -11.00 -1.92 -2.88
N ALA A 79 -11.06 -0.71 -3.44
CA ALA A 79 -11.96 0.34 -2.98
C ALA A 79 -13.45 -0.08 -3.08
N GLU A 80 -13.84 -0.77 -4.15
CA GLU A 80 -15.21 -1.29 -4.27
C GLU A 80 -15.50 -2.39 -3.23
N LEU A 81 -14.57 -3.33 -3.03
CA LEU A 81 -14.70 -4.35 -2.00
C LEU A 81 -14.79 -3.75 -0.61
N VAL A 82 -13.98 -2.72 -0.32
CA VAL A 82 -14.01 -1.99 0.94
C VAL A 82 -15.34 -1.26 1.13
N ARG A 83 -15.88 -0.64 0.10
CA ARG A 83 -17.20 0.02 0.15
C ARG A 83 -18.29 -0.98 0.54
N GLU A 84 -18.30 -2.16 -0.06
CA GLU A 84 -19.26 -3.21 0.30
C GLU A 84 -19.05 -3.70 1.74
N TYR A 85 -17.82 -3.94 2.15
CA TYR A 85 -17.49 -4.36 3.50
C TYR A 85 -17.98 -3.34 4.55
N LEU A 86 -17.80 -2.05 4.30
CA LEU A 86 -18.14 -0.99 5.25
C LEU A 86 -19.66 -0.73 5.38
N LYS A 87 -20.49 -1.18 4.44
CA LYS A 87 -21.98 -1.02 4.52
C LYS A 87 -22.57 -1.60 5.80
N THR A 88 -21.98 -2.68 6.31
CA THR A 88 -22.45 -3.37 7.51
C THR A 88 -21.76 -2.93 8.80
N ARG A 89 -20.89 -1.90 8.74
CA ARG A 89 -20.07 -1.43 9.85
C ARG A 89 -20.61 -0.12 10.42
N SER A 90 -21.51 -0.23 11.41
CA SER A 90 -22.16 0.91 12.04
C SER A 90 -21.24 1.79 12.90
N ALA A 91 -20.04 1.28 13.23
CA ALA A 91 -19.05 2.03 14.03
C ALA A 91 -18.40 3.19 13.26
N PHE A 92 -18.48 3.21 11.92
CA PHE A 92 -17.94 4.27 11.09
C PHE A 92 -19.06 5.24 10.65
N SER A 93 -18.81 6.52 10.75
CA SER A 93 -19.62 7.54 10.09
C SER A 93 -19.51 7.44 8.57
N ASP A 94 -20.44 8.04 7.84
CA ASP A 94 -20.38 8.04 6.38
C ASP A 94 -19.12 8.75 5.86
N ALA A 95 -18.67 9.81 6.55
CA ALA A 95 -17.43 10.50 6.22
C ALA A 95 -16.20 9.58 6.40
N GLN A 96 -16.11 8.82 7.49
CA GLN A 96 -15.01 7.87 7.71
C GLN A 96 -15.03 6.72 6.70
N ARG A 97 -16.22 6.19 6.34
CA ARG A 97 -16.34 5.16 5.31
C ARG A 97 -15.82 5.65 3.97
N GLU A 98 -16.22 6.85 3.56
CA GLU A 98 -15.75 7.43 2.29
C GLU A 98 -14.25 7.72 2.33
N GLU A 99 -13.72 8.18 3.47
CA GLU A 99 -12.29 8.42 3.65
C GLU A 99 -11.48 7.13 3.54
N ILE A 100 -11.91 6.02 4.16
CA ILE A 100 -11.27 4.70 4.04
C ILE A 100 -11.26 4.24 2.57
N VAL A 101 -12.41 4.31 1.89
CA VAL A 101 -12.54 3.92 0.48
C VAL A 101 -11.60 4.73 -0.42
N ASN A 102 -11.56 6.05 -0.22
CA ASN A 102 -10.70 6.95 -0.99
C ASN A 102 -9.22 6.68 -0.73
N ALA A 103 -8.83 6.43 0.52
CA ALA A 103 -7.45 6.09 0.86
C ALA A 103 -7.01 4.80 0.14
N VAL A 104 -7.86 3.77 0.15
CA VAL A 104 -7.60 2.53 -0.59
C VAL A 104 -7.52 2.77 -2.09
N ALA A 105 -8.38 3.59 -2.68
CA ALA A 105 -8.34 3.91 -4.10
C ALA A 105 -7.05 4.65 -4.52
N ARG A 106 -6.46 5.45 -3.60
CA ARG A 106 -5.34 6.36 -3.87
C ARG A 106 -3.97 5.85 -3.41
N HIS A 107 -3.89 4.72 -2.69
CA HIS A 107 -2.62 4.24 -2.14
C HIS A 107 -1.60 3.82 -3.20
N ARG A 108 -2.04 3.52 -4.44
CA ARG A 108 -1.16 3.01 -5.48
C ARG A 108 -0.25 4.11 -6.04
N TYR A 109 1.07 3.95 -5.88
CA TYR A 109 2.07 4.92 -6.38
C TYR A 109 1.96 5.21 -7.88
N ARG A 110 1.71 4.18 -8.71
CA ARG A 110 1.58 4.31 -10.18
C ARG A 110 0.17 4.73 -10.61
N GLY A 111 -0.73 4.95 -9.66
CA GLY A 111 -2.10 5.39 -9.94
C GLY A 111 -2.12 6.84 -10.45
N LYS A 112 -3.20 7.18 -11.15
CA LYS A 112 -3.48 8.57 -11.54
C LYS A 112 -3.99 9.41 -10.35
N LEU A 113 -4.57 8.75 -9.35
CA LEU A 113 -5.07 9.38 -8.14
C LEU A 113 -3.92 9.64 -7.18
N ARG A 114 -3.90 10.84 -6.59
CA ARG A 114 -2.90 11.24 -5.60
C ARG A 114 -3.52 11.27 -4.22
N PRO A 115 -2.76 11.03 -3.14
CA PRO A 115 -3.21 11.29 -1.78
C PRO A 115 -3.66 12.74 -1.60
N VAL A 116 -4.80 12.95 -0.94
CA VAL A 116 -5.40 14.26 -0.70
C VAL A 116 -5.61 14.50 0.80
N THR A 117 -6.20 13.53 1.50
CA THR A 117 -6.45 13.63 2.93
C THR A 117 -5.25 13.15 3.74
N LEU A 118 -5.24 13.46 5.04
CA LEU A 118 -4.20 12.97 5.95
C LEU A 118 -4.21 11.43 6.02
N THR A 119 -5.38 10.80 6.01
CA THR A 119 -5.53 9.34 5.93
C THR A 119 -4.92 8.77 4.66
N ASP A 120 -5.16 9.39 3.50
CA ASP A 120 -4.55 9.00 2.22
C ASP A 120 -3.02 9.04 2.31
N GLN A 121 -2.47 10.13 2.87
CA GLN A 121 -1.03 10.37 2.97
C GLN A 121 -0.36 9.36 3.91
N ILE A 122 -0.95 9.15 5.09
CA ILE A 122 -0.42 8.19 6.06
C ILE A 122 -0.44 6.77 5.48
N LEU A 123 -1.54 6.34 4.87
CA LEU A 123 -1.61 5.02 4.24
C LEU A 123 -0.59 4.87 3.11
N PHE A 124 -0.50 5.88 2.24
CA PHE A 124 0.45 5.89 1.13
C PHE A 124 1.89 5.75 1.62
N ASP A 125 2.30 6.53 2.61
CA ASP A 125 3.66 6.49 3.14
C ASP A 125 3.93 5.21 3.94
N ALA A 126 2.96 4.71 4.73
CA ALA A 126 3.05 3.45 5.45
C ALA A 126 3.32 2.26 4.52
N ASP A 127 2.64 2.19 3.37
CA ASP A 127 2.87 1.18 2.34
C ASP A 127 4.25 1.34 1.70
N LYS A 128 4.69 2.57 1.42
CA LYS A 128 6.02 2.82 0.83
C LYS A 128 7.17 2.51 1.80
N LEU A 129 7.00 2.76 3.09
CA LEU A 129 7.99 2.38 4.10
C LEU A 129 8.29 0.88 4.11
N ASP A 130 7.31 -0.01 3.81
CA ASP A 130 7.53 -1.45 3.71
C ASP A 130 8.37 -1.86 2.48
N SER A 131 8.61 -0.95 1.54
CA SER A 131 9.55 -1.18 0.44
C SER A 131 10.99 -0.73 0.73
N LEU A 132 11.28 -0.32 1.96
CA LEU A 132 12.62 0.06 2.41
C LEU A 132 13.30 -1.08 3.21
N GLY A 133 14.62 -0.95 3.37
CA GLY A 133 15.41 -1.91 4.15
C GLY A 133 15.46 -3.31 3.55
N ALA A 134 15.85 -4.28 4.38
CA ALA A 134 16.06 -5.66 3.96
C ALA A 134 14.78 -6.34 3.45
N VAL A 135 13.65 -6.07 4.08
CA VAL A 135 12.35 -6.63 3.67
C VAL A 135 11.96 -6.10 2.29
N GLY A 136 12.09 -4.79 2.06
CA GLY A 136 11.80 -4.19 0.76
C GLY A 136 12.71 -4.73 -0.35
N LEU A 137 13.99 -4.96 -0.05
CA LEU A 137 14.93 -5.58 -0.97
C LEU A 137 14.53 -7.04 -1.28
N GLY A 138 14.21 -7.84 -0.25
CA GLY A 138 13.73 -9.21 -0.42
C GLY A 138 12.46 -9.29 -1.28
N ARG A 139 11.50 -8.40 -1.05
CA ARG A 139 10.28 -8.30 -1.86
C ARG A 139 10.57 -7.92 -3.32
N ALA A 140 11.56 -7.04 -3.55
CA ALA A 140 11.97 -6.68 -4.91
C ALA A 140 12.55 -7.88 -5.67
N PHE A 141 13.38 -8.70 -5.02
CA PHE A 141 13.90 -9.94 -5.61
C PHE A 141 12.81 -10.98 -5.85
N LEU A 142 11.88 -11.15 -4.89
CA LEU A 142 10.75 -12.06 -5.06
C LEU A 142 9.89 -11.65 -6.28
N PHE A 143 9.61 -10.37 -6.41
CA PHE A 143 8.86 -9.84 -7.56
C PHE A 143 9.63 -10.02 -8.87
N ALA A 144 10.93 -9.73 -8.90
CA ALA A 144 11.77 -9.91 -10.08
C ALA A 144 11.79 -11.38 -10.53
N GLY A 145 11.91 -12.32 -9.57
CA GLY A 145 11.83 -13.77 -9.85
C GLY A 145 10.46 -14.18 -10.39
N ALA A 146 9.37 -13.70 -9.82
CA ALA A 146 8.01 -13.99 -10.28
C ALA A 146 7.74 -13.46 -11.71
N CYS A 147 8.40 -12.35 -12.09
CA CYS A 147 8.32 -11.77 -13.43
C CYS A 147 9.38 -12.32 -14.40
N ASN A 148 10.21 -13.28 -13.98
CA ASN A 148 11.36 -13.77 -14.75
C ASN A 148 12.28 -12.64 -15.23
N SER A 149 12.47 -11.62 -14.39
CA SER A 149 13.27 -10.43 -14.68
C SER A 149 14.75 -10.68 -14.38
N ARG A 150 15.63 -9.93 -15.04
CA ARG A 150 17.05 -9.91 -14.72
C ARG A 150 17.29 -9.43 -13.29
N LEU A 151 18.34 -9.91 -12.65
CA LEU A 151 18.70 -9.54 -11.28
C LEU A 151 19.03 -8.04 -11.15
N HIS A 152 19.71 -7.50 -12.13
CA HIS A 152 20.07 -6.07 -12.20
C HIS A 152 20.11 -5.59 -13.66
N ASN A 153 20.04 -4.29 -13.84
CA ASN A 153 20.30 -3.61 -15.10
C ASN A 153 21.73 -3.05 -15.12
N THR A 154 22.26 -2.77 -16.30
CA THR A 154 23.48 -1.96 -16.40
C THR A 154 23.21 -0.52 -15.96
N ALA A 155 24.28 0.25 -15.66
CA ALA A 155 24.13 1.64 -15.29
C ALA A 155 23.47 2.46 -16.42
N GLU A 156 23.78 2.15 -17.69
CA GLU A 156 23.21 2.82 -18.86
C GLU A 156 21.72 2.50 -19.02
N GLU A 157 21.34 1.23 -18.91
CA GLU A 157 19.93 0.82 -18.91
C GLU A 157 19.16 1.46 -17.76
N ALA A 158 19.83 1.62 -16.61
CA ALA A 158 19.26 2.23 -15.44
C ALA A 158 19.01 3.74 -15.64
N LEU A 159 19.89 4.44 -16.32
CA LEU A 159 19.77 5.84 -16.65
C LEU A 159 18.80 6.11 -17.82
N ALA A 160 18.75 5.20 -18.80
CA ALA A 160 17.88 5.32 -19.96
C ALA A 160 16.43 4.84 -19.68
N GLY A 161 16.21 4.06 -18.61
CA GLY A 161 14.91 3.56 -18.23
C GLY A 161 14.04 4.63 -17.60
N GLU A 162 12.75 4.67 -17.96
CA GLU A 162 11.76 5.40 -17.16
C GLU A 162 11.79 4.86 -15.73
N ALA A 163 11.63 5.73 -14.74
CA ALA A 163 11.81 5.44 -13.31
C ALA A 163 10.96 4.28 -12.76
N TYR A 164 10.13 3.63 -13.59
CA TYR A 164 9.29 2.50 -13.21
C TYR A 164 8.86 1.62 -14.40
N GLY A 165 9.39 0.40 -14.40
CA GLY A 165 8.59 -0.74 -14.86
C GLY A 165 8.31 -0.86 -16.34
N ARG A 166 9.33 -1.03 -17.17
CA ARG A 166 9.16 -1.91 -18.35
C ARG A 166 9.18 -3.34 -17.84
N GLU A 167 8.25 -4.18 -18.32
CA GLU A 167 8.32 -5.62 -18.15
C GLU A 167 9.72 -6.10 -18.57
N GLY A 168 10.40 -6.86 -17.71
CA GLY A 168 11.76 -7.35 -17.97
C GLY A 168 12.91 -6.43 -17.51
N SER A 169 12.65 -5.24 -17.00
CA SER A 169 13.70 -4.44 -16.37
C SER A 169 13.99 -4.97 -14.97
N GLY A 170 15.25 -5.25 -14.70
CA GLY A 170 15.74 -5.71 -13.38
C GLY A 170 15.43 -4.74 -12.25
N ILE A 171 15.99 -4.99 -11.08
CA ILE A 171 15.75 -4.20 -9.86
C ILE A 171 16.23 -2.75 -10.05
N HIS A 172 15.45 -1.97 -10.74
CA HIS A 172 15.66 -0.53 -10.91
C HIS A 172 15.26 0.27 -9.67
N CYS A 173 14.76 -0.44 -8.67
CA CYS A 173 13.88 0.16 -7.68
C CYS A 173 14.59 0.79 -6.48
N CYS A 174 15.81 0.33 -6.11
CA CYS A 174 16.32 0.64 -4.78
C CYS A 174 16.80 2.07 -4.59
N ARG A 175 17.37 2.74 -5.59
CA ARG A 175 17.94 4.08 -5.42
C ARG A 175 16.94 5.21 -5.72
N GLY A 176 16.24 5.14 -6.82
CA GLY A 176 15.25 6.16 -7.17
C GLY A 176 13.95 6.08 -6.35
N ALA A 177 13.73 4.94 -5.69
CA ALA A 177 12.62 4.74 -4.78
C ALA A 177 12.84 5.40 -3.42
N LEU A 178 14.07 5.37 -2.89
CA LEU A 178 14.41 6.06 -1.63
C LEU A 178 14.24 7.58 -1.75
N GLU A 179 14.67 8.15 -2.87
CA GLU A 179 14.71 9.61 -3.04
C GLU A 179 13.36 10.25 -3.36
N ARG A 180 12.37 9.47 -3.84
CA ARG A 180 11.09 10.00 -4.34
C ARG A 180 9.84 9.43 -3.68
N ARG A 181 9.94 8.55 -2.69
CA ARG A 181 8.80 7.81 -2.14
C ARG A 181 8.22 8.33 -0.84
N CYS A 182 8.98 9.04 -0.04
CA CYS A 182 8.49 9.68 1.18
C CYS A 182 8.24 11.17 0.94
N VAL A 183 7.32 11.53 0.07
CA VAL A 183 7.14 12.93 -0.34
C VAL A 183 5.99 13.60 0.38
N CYS A 184 5.01 12.83 0.88
CA CYS A 184 3.82 13.46 1.45
C CYS A 184 4.02 13.95 2.89
N LEU A 185 4.78 13.23 3.70
CA LEU A 185 4.99 13.58 5.12
C LEU A 185 6.45 13.89 5.48
N SER A 186 7.42 13.57 4.62
CA SER A 186 8.84 13.75 4.90
C SER A 186 9.28 15.22 5.03
N ALA A 187 8.56 16.15 4.44
CA ALA A 187 8.86 17.57 4.55
C ALA A 187 8.63 18.12 5.96
N GLU A 188 7.71 17.52 6.72
CA GLU A 188 7.36 17.98 8.08
C GLU A 188 8.11 17.20 9.19
N ILE A 189 8.43 15.93 8.96
CA ILE A 189 9.10 15.07 9.94
C ILE A 189 10.63 15.26 9.95
N CYS A 190 11.24 15.64 8.83
CA CYS A 190 12.68 15.88 8.75
C CYS A 190 13.12 17.30 9.16
N SER A 191 12.21 18.19 9.51
CA SER A 191 12.48 19.58 9.93
C SER A 191 12.30 19.82 11.44
N GLY A 192 12.14 18.76 12.23
CA GLY A 192 12.04 18.82 13.70
C GLY A 192 13.28 18.31 14.41
#